data_f2b9223b5eaf723d6145f85202747b7d
#
_entry.id   f2b9223b5eaf723d6145f85202747b7d
#
_cell.length_a   1.000
_cell.length_b   1.000
_cell.length_c   1.000
_cell.angle_alpha   90.00
_cell.angle_beta   90.00
_cell.angle_gamma   90.00
#
_symmetry.space_group_name_H-M   'P 1'
#
loop_
_entity.id
_entity.type
_entity.pdbx_description
1 polymer ?
#
loop_
_entity_poly.entity_id
_entity_poly.type
_entity_poly.pdbx_seq_one_letter_code
_entity_poly.pdbx_strand_id
1 'polypeptide(L)'
;FGRGYEYDLASVGFTFGHEISHALHVNSRIFNHKGVIKNWWSKEDTATYERKIAAIRRQYEEISRKDGFVIDGNLSLSENLADVTGIAVCEDALNKYHRHVYDDVRDITREDHIREGSFLNFYTYYAIQNRQYANFREILVQVLTNPHLNLKIRTNVPLMQSKTFRDIMGIKKGDKMY
;
A
#
# COMPACT_ATOMS: atom_id res chain seq x y z
N PHE A 1 -2.33 -4.74 -21.78
CA PHE A 1 -1.63 -6.01 -21.97
C PHE A 1 -0.33 -5.74 -22.77
N GLY A 2 0.77 -6.44 -22.44
CA GLY A 2 2.04 -6.36 -23.20
C GLY A 2 3.09 -5.39 -22.64
N ARG A 3 2.89 -4.81 -21.46
CA ARG A 3 3.88 -3.94 -20.79
C ARG A 3 4.67 -4.65 -19.67
N GLY A 4 4.49 -5.96 -19.51
CA GLY A 4 5.17 -6.77 -18.51
C GLY A 4 4.37 -6.98 -17.23
N TYR A 5 4.80 -7.97 -16.45
CA TYR A 5 4.13 -8.41 -15.24
C TYR A 5 4.09 -7.31 -14.16
N GLU A 6 5.17 -6.52 -14.06
CA GLU A 6 5.27 -5.40 -13.11
C GLU A 6 4.24 -4.31 -13.38
N TYR A 7 3.96 -4.04 -14.65
CA TYR A 7 2.91 -3.10 -15.04
C TYR A 7 1.52 -3.61 -14.67
N ASP A 8 1.24 -4.88 -14.96
CA ASP A 8 -0.04 -5.51 -14.66
C ASP A 8 -0.27 -5.58 -13.14
N LEU A 9 0.79 -5.88 -12.37
CA LEU A 9 0.72 -5.82 -10.90
C LEU A 9 0.49 -4.40 -10.38
N ALA A 10 1.19 -3.42 -10.92
CA ALA A 10 1.06 -2.02 -10.47
C ALA A 10 -0.32 -1.42 -10.76
N SER A 11 -1.03 -1.95 -11.76
CA SER A 11 -2.38 -1.51 -12.15
C SER A 11 -3.46 -2.42 -11.56
N VAL A 12 -3.74 -3.51 -12.25
CA VAL A 12 -4.84 -4.42 -11.90
C VAL A 12 -4.54 -5.18 -10.61
N GLY A 13 -3.30 -5.64 -10.43
CA GLY A 13 -2.89 -6.38 -9.23
C GLY A 13 -3.03 -5.56 -7.96
N PHE A 14 -2.58 -4.30 -7.98
CA PHE A 14 -2.74 -3.38 -6.85
C PHE A 14 -4.21 -3.15 -6.51
N THR A 15 -5.03 -2.81 -7.52
CA THR A 15 -6.47 -2.59 -7.31
C THR A 15 -7.13 -3.84 -6.74
N PHE A 16 -6.80 -5.01 -7.27
CA PHE A 16 -7.34 -6.28 -6.77
C PHE A 16 -6.94 -6.56 -5.32
N GLY A 17 -5.66 -6.36 -4.97
CA GLY A 17 -5.17 -6.51 -3.60
C GLY A 17 -5.80 -5.51 -2.62
N HIS A 18 -6.01 -4.25 -3.07
CA HIS A 18 -6.70 -3.19 -2.34
C HIS A 18 -8.15 -3.64 -2.03
N GLU A 19 -8.93 -3.99 -3.04
CA GLU A 19 -10.35 -4.34 -2.88
C GLU A 19 -10.56 -5.60 -2.02
N ILE A 20 -9.79 -6.65 -2.22
CA ILE A 20 -9.89 -7.86 -1.39
C ILE A 20 -9.57 -7.57 0.08
N SER A 21 -8.63 -6.68 0.34
CA SER A 21 -8.22 -6.36 1.71
C SER A 21 -9.31 -5.68 2.53
N HIS A 22 -10.29 -5.03 1.87
CA HIS A 22 -11.45 -4.45 2.55
C HIS A 22 -12.22 -5.45 3.41
N ALA A 23 -12.18 -6.74 3.09
CA ALA A 23 -12.81 -7.79 3.89
C ALA A 23 -12.29 -7.86 5.35
N LEU A 24 -11.05 -7.40 5.60
CA LEU A 24 -10.39 -7.45 6.90
C LEU A 24 -10.27 -6.07 7.58
N HIS A 25 -10.88 -5.04 7.02
CA HIS A 25 -10.79 -3.69 7.56
C HIS A 25 -11.75 -3.44 8.71
N VAL A 26 -11.62 -2.26 9.33
CA VAL A 26 -12.25 -1.88 10.62
C VAL A 26 -13.74 -2.22 10.68
N ASN A 27 -14.48 -1.97 9.60
CA ASN A 27 -15.92 -2.18 9.53
C ASN A 27 -16.32 -3.57 9.00
N SER A 28 -15.43 -4.24 8.28
CA SER A 28 -15.73 -5.50 7.58
C SER A 28 -15.26 -6.73 8.36
N ARG A 29 -14.21 -6.61 9.18
CA ARG A 29 -13.63 -7.72 9.96
C ARG A 29 -14.58 -8.37 10.96
N ILE A 30 -15.72 -7.74 11.24
CA ILE A 30 -16.77 -8.30 12.10
C ILE A 30 -17.60 -9.37 11.40
N PHE A 31 -17.50 -9.48 10.07
CA PHE A 31 -18.19 -10.52 9.31
C PHE A 31 -17.28 -11.75 9.18
N ASN A 32 -17.88 -12.94 9.37
CA ASN A 32 -17.20 -14.20 9.10
C ASN A 32 -17.26 -14.56 7.61
N HIS A 33 -16.67 -15.70 7.23
CA HIS A 33 -16.65 -16.22 5.86
C HIS A 33 -18.03 -16.51 5.25
N LYS A 34 -19.12 -16.49 6.05
CA LYS A 34 -20.52 -16.64 5.61
C LYS A 34 -21.26 -15.32 5.52
N GLY A 35 -20.59 -14.19 5.70
CA GLY A 35 -21.19 -12.85 5.72
C GLY A 35 -22.07 -12.58 6.96
N VAL A 36 -21.93 -13.38 8.01
CA VAL A 36 -22.68 -13.20 9.27
C VAL A 36 -21.82 -12.40 10.24
N ILE A 37 -22.44 -11.43 10.92
CA ILE A 37 -21.78 -10.68 12.00
C ILE A 37 -21.45 -11.66 13.13
N LYS A 38 -20.18 -11.86 13.35
CA LYS A 38 -19.65 -12.73 14.40
C LYS A 38 -18.25 -12.30 14.76
N ASN A 39 -18.01 -12.03 16.04
CA ASN A 39 -16.64 -11.81 16.51
C ASN A 39 -15.86 -13.13 16.45
N TRP A 40 -15.00 -13.27 15.45
CA TRP A 40 -14.16 -14.46 15.20
C TRP A 40 -12.67 -14.19 15.48
N TRP A 41 -12.35 -12.94 15.82
CA TRP A 41 -10.99 -12.54 16.17
C TRP A 41 -10.71 -12.84 17.64
N SER A 42 -9.51 -13.32 17.97
CA SER A 42 -9.06 -13.42 19.34
C SER A 42 -8.89 -12.03 19.97
N LYS A 43 -8.83 -11.96 21.29
CA LYS A 43 -8.51 -10.71 21.99
C LYS A 43 -7.13 -10.20 21.64
N GLU A 44 -6.16 -11.11 21.47
CA GLU A 44 -4.78 -10.79 21.12
C GLU A 44 -4.67 -10.25 19.69
N ASP A 45 -5.30 -10.89 18.71
CA ASP A 45 -5.36 -10.42 17.33
C ASP A 45 -6.01 -9.04 17.27
N THR A 46 -7.12 -8.85 17.97
CA THR A 46 -7.82 -7.56 18.04
C THR A 46 -6.88 -6.47 18.60
N ALA A 47 -6.22 -6.71 19.72
CA ALA A 47 -5.30 -5.74 20.33
C ALA A 47 -4.10 -5.43 19.44
N THR A 48 -3.58 -6.44 18.74
CA THR A 48 -2.47 -6.27 17.77
C THR A 48 -2.90 -5.46 16.57
N TYR A 49 -4.07 -5.74 16.02
CA TYR A 49 -4.67 -5.01 14.91
C TYR A 49 -4.89 -3.54 15.28
N GLU A 50 -5.58 -3.24 16.40
CA GLU A 50 -5.86 -1.88 16.86
C GLU A 50 -4.58 -1.05 17.05
N ARG A 51 -3.53 -1.66 17.59
CA ARG A 51 -2.23 -0.99 17.74
C ARG A 51 -1.58 -0.65 16.39
N LYS A 52 -1.65 -1.56 15.41
CA LYS A 52 -1.11 -1.34 14.07
C LYS A 52 -1.87 -0.26 13.31
N ILE A 53 -3.20 -0.32 13.30
CA ILE A 53 -4.01 0.69 12.60
C ILE A 53 -3.89 2.08 13.22
N ALA A 54 -3.74 2.17 14.55
CA ALA A 54 -3.50 3.44 15.22
C ALA A 54 -2.16 4.08 14.80
N ALA A 55 -1.13 3.27 14.55
CA ALA A 55 0.15 3.77 14.06
C ALA A 55 0.03 4.29 12.62
N ILE A 56 -0.63 3.52 11.73
CA ILE A 56 -0.87 3.92 10.34
C ILE A 56 -1.70 5.21 10.30
N ARG A 57 -2.82 5.27 11.04
CA ARG A 57 -3.65 6.48 11.10
C ARG A 57 -2.84 7.71 11.47
N ARG A 58 -2.05 7.65 12.54
CA ARG A 58 -1.20 8.78 12.97
C ARG A 58 -0.21 9.20 11.90
N GLN A 59 0.40 8.26 11.19
CA GLN A 59 1.34 8.57 10.12
C GLN A 59 0.66 9.33 8.97
N TYR A 60 -0.53 8.89 8.54
CA TYR A 60 -1.27 9.60 7.51
C TYR A 60 -1.69 11.01 7.94
N GLU A 61 -2.17 11.17 9.18
CA GLU A 61 -2.51 12.48 9.76
C GLU A 61 -1.28 13.41 9.82
N GLU A 62 -0.13 12.87 10.21
CA GLU A 62 1.12 13.63 10.35
C GLU A 62 1.67 14.09 8.98
N ILE A 63 1.68 13.19 7.99
CA ILE A 63 2.14 13.50 6.64
C ILE A 63 1.18 14.50 5.97
N SER A 64 -0.13 14.31 6.09
CA SER A 64 -1.11 15.24 5.57
C SER A 64 -0.94 16.64 6.18
N ARG A 65 -0.66 16.74 7.48
CA ARG A 65 -0.41 18.02 8.14
C ARG A 65 0.86 18.69 7.62
N LYS A 66 1.92 17.94 7.34
CA LYS A 66 3.15 18.47 6.71
C LYS A 66 2.88 19.00 5.30
N ASP A 67 1.91 18.42 4.59
CA ASP A 67 1.45 18.89 3.27
C ASP A 67 0.40 20.04 3.36
N GLY A 68 0.08 20.51 4.57
CA GLY A 68 -0.84 21.63 4.78
C GLY A 68 -2.32 21.25 4.92
N PHE A 69 -2.64 19.94 5.09
CA PHE A 69 -4.01 19.45 5.23
C PHE A 69 -4.25 18.82 6.60
N VAL A 70 -5.42 19.12 7.19
CA VAL A 70 -5.92 18.40 8.36
C VAL A 70 -6.97 17.40 7.87
N ILE A 71 -6.70 16.11 8.04
CA ILE A 71 -7.60 15.03 7.63
C ILE A 71 -8.32 14.43 8.84
N ASP A 72 -9.51 13.86 8.61
CA ASP A 72 -10.08 12.87 9.54
C ASP A 72 -9.46 11.50 9.25
N GLY A 73 -8.52 11.10 10.08
CA GLY A 73 -7.85 9.82 9.95
C GLY A 73 -8.77 8.61 10.12
N ASN A 74 -9.95 8.76 10.72
CA ASN A 74 -10.94 7.68 10.81
C ASN A 74 -11.73 7.54 9.51
N LEU A 75 -12.09 8.67 8.87
CA LEU A 75 -12.78 8.66 7.59
C LEU A 75 -11.97 7.94 6.51
N SER A 76 -10.66 8.21 6.45
CA SER A 76 -9.78 7.66 5.43
C SER A 76 -9.12 6.32 5.81
N LEU A 77 -9.31 5.82 7.02
CA LEU A 77 -8.55 4.67 7.55
C LEU A 77 -8.69 3.41 6.71
N SER A 78 -9.91 3.07 6.28
CA SER A 78 -10.16 1.85 5.50
C SER A 78 -9.41 1.89 4.18
N GLU A 79 -9.47 3.01 3.47
CA GLU A 79 -8.78 3.22 2.19
C GLU A 79 -7.26 3.21 2.35
N ASN A 80 -6.76 3.86 3.40
CA ASN A 80 -5.33 3.89 3.70
C ASN A 80 -4.78 2.50 4.02
N LEU A 81 -5.53 1.68 4.73
CA LEU A 81 -5.17 0.28 5.01
C LEU A 81 -5.20 -0.57 3.74
N ALA A 82 -6.20 -0.34 2.86
CA ALA A 82 -6.30 -1.03 1.60
C ALA A 82 -5.11 -0.74 0.68
N ASP A 83 -4.69 0.52 0.60
CA ASP A 83 -3.52 0.93 -0.16
C ASP A 83 -2.24 0.26 0.35
N VAL A 84 -2.01 0.26 1.67
CA VAL A 84 -0.85 -0.41 2.30
C VAL A 84 -0.87 -1.91 2.03
N THR A 85 -2.03 -2.55 2.15
CA THR A 85 -2.18 -3.99 1.91
C THR A 85 -2.01 -4.33 0.43
N GLY A 86 -2.56 -3.50 -0.47
CA GLY A 86 -2.41 -3.66 -1.92
C GLY A 86 -0.94 -3.70 -2.35
N ILE A 87 -0.11 -2.79 -1.83
CA ILE A 87 1.35 -2.82 -2.07
C ILE A 87 1.95 -4.12 -1.54
N ALA A 88 1.66 -4.51 -0.31
CA ALA A 88 2.23 -5.72 0.29
C ALA A 88 1.86 -7.00 -0.47
N VAL A 89 0.62 -7.10 -0.96
CA VAL A 89 0.15 -8.21 -1.79
C VAL A 89 0.90 -8.26 -3.12
N CYS A 90 1.09 -7.11 -3.78
CA CYS A 90 1.84 -7.05 -5.03
C CYS A 90 3.32 -7.40 -4.84
N GLU A 91 3.94 -6.95 -3.76
CA GLU A 91 5.33 -7.30 -3.42
C GLU A 91 5.50 -8.81 -3.17
N ASP A 92 4.56 -9.43 -2.47
CA ASP A 92 4.57 -10.89 -2.25
C ASP A 92 4.36 -11.65 -3.57
N ALA A 93 3.44 -11.20 -4.41
CA ALA A 93 3.20 -11.78 -5.74
C ALA A 93 4.45 -11.67 -6.63
N LEU A 94 5.12 -10.51 -6.63
CA LEU A 94 6.34 -10.30 -7.41
C LEU A 94 7.51 -11.15 -6.90
N ASN A 95 7.67 -11.29 -5.58
CA ASN A 95 8.65 -12.19 -4.99
C ASN A 95 8.39 -13.67 -5.36
N LYS A 96 7.12 -14.10 -5.37
CA LYS A 96 6.74 -15.46 -5.78
C LYS A 96 7.00 -15.70 -7.26
N TYR A 97 6.68 -14.71 -8.10
CA TYR A 97 6.96 -14.76 -9.52
C TYR A 97 8.45 -14.94 -9.80
N HIS A 98 9.31 -14.14 -9.15
CA HIS A 98 10.76 -14.26 -9.28
C HIS A 98 11.27 -15.63 -8.86
N ARG A 99 10.86 -16.13 -7.73
CA ARG A 99 11.24 -17.48 -7.27
C ARG A 99 10.83 -18.57 -8.27
N HIS A 100 9.65 -18.45 -8.88
CA HIS A 100 9.17 -19.44 -9.83
C HIS A 100 9.89 -19.36 -11.20
N VAL A 101 10.17 -18.16 -11.68
CA VAL A 101 10.75 -17.94 -13.01
C VAL A 101 12.28 -18.14 -13.02
N TYR A 102 12.95 -17.84 -11.89
CA TYR A 102 14.41 -17.83 -11.79
C TYR A 102 14.97 -18.91 -10.84
N ASP A 103 14.17 -19.89 -10.44
CA ASP A 103 14.58 -20.99 -9.53
C ASP A 103 15.79 -21.79 -10.09
N ASP A 104 15.97 -21.81 -11.41
CA ASP A 104 17.09 -22.46 -12.11
C ASP A 104 18.30 -21.55 -12.36
N VAL A 105 18.26 -20.28 -11.97
CA VAL A 105 19.37 -19.33 -12.22
C VAL A 105 20.44 -19.54 -11.14
N ARG A 106 21.57 -20.10 -11.55
CA ARG A 106 22.71 -20.40 -10.66
C ARG A 106 23.56 -19.18 -10.28
N ASP A 107 23.33 -18.03 -10.87
CA ASP A 107 24.06 -16.79 -10.61
C ASP A 107 23.24 -15.86 -9.70
N ILE A 108 23.48 -15.96 -8.40
CA ILE A 108 22.79 -15.20 -7.35
C ILE A 108 22.92 -13.69 -7.57
N THR A 109 24.06 -13.21 -8.04
CA THR A 109 24.28 -11.76 -8.27
C THR A 109 23.39 -11.26 -9.39
N ARG A 110 23.23 -12.03 -10.44
CA ARG A 110 22.37 -11.69 -11.58
C ARG A 110 20.89 -11.74 -11.19
N GLU A 111 20.50 -12.72 -10.39
CA GLU A 111 19.14 -12.86 -9.86
C GLU A 111 18.76 -11.63 -9.01
N ASP A 112 19.61 -11.19 -8.10
CA ASP A 112 19.37 -10.02 -7.26
C ASP A 112 19.19 -8.75 -8.09
N HIS A 113 20.01 -8.51 -9.11
CA HIS A 113 19.88 -7.35 -10.00
C HIS A 113 18.58 -7.37 -10.83
N ILE A 114 18.19 -8.54 -11.33
CA ILE A 114 16.93 -8.69 -12.07
C ILE A 114 15.75 -8.41 -11.12
N ARG A 115 15.79 -8.95 -9.90
CA ARG A 115 14.76 -8.75 -8.89
C ARG A 115 14.65 -7.28 -8.50
N GLU A 116 15.75 -6.61 -8.19
CA GLU A 116 15.77 -5.18 -7.89
C GLU A 116 15.19 -4.33 -9.03
N GLY A 117 15.59 -4.61 -10.27
CA GLY A 117 15.07 -3.94 -11.46
C GLY A 117 13.57 -4.12 -11.64
N SER A 118 13.06 -5.32 -11.37
CA SER A 118 11.64 -5.64 -11.46
C SER A 118 10.83 -4.89 -10.40
N PHE A 119 11.29 -4.86 -9.14
CA PHE A 119 10.65 -4.07 -8.09
C PHE A 119 10.69 -2.57 -8.40
N LEU A 120 11.80 -2.06 -8.92
CA LEU A 120 11.91 -0.66 -9.33
C LEU A 120 10.90 -0.32 -10.43
N ASN A 121 10.71 -1.19 -11.41
CA ASN A 121 9.69 -1.05 -12.45
C ASN A 121 8.27 -1.04 -11.86
N PHE A 122 7.98 -1.98 -10.96
CA PHE A 122 6.69 -2.03 -10.27
C PHE A 122 6.37 -0.72 -9.55
N TYR A 123 7.28 -0.21 -8.70
CA TYR A 123 7.07 1.05 -7.97
C TYR A 123 6.96 2.25 -8.92
N THR A 124 7.73 2.26 -10.00
CA THR A 124 7.66 3.31 -11.02
C THR A 124 6.31 3.31 -11.72
N TYR A 125 5.81 2.16 -12.15
CA TYR A 125 4.49 2.05 -12.78
C TYR A 125 3.37 2.40 -11.81
N TYR A 126 3.46 1.97 -10.55
CA TYR A 126 2.51 2.35 -9.51
C TYR A 126 2.46 3.88 -9.33
N ALA A 127 3.61 4.53 -9.21
CA ALA A 127 3.67 5.98 -9.10
C ALA A 127 3.15 6.71 -10.35
N ILE A 128 3.45 6.21 -11.55
CA ILE A 128 2.98 6.77 -12.81
C ILE A 128 1.46 6.72 -12.92
N GLN A 129 0.83 5.61 -12.52
CA GLN A 129 -0.62 5.44 -12.60
C GLN A 129 -1.37 6.30 -11.57
N ASN A 130 -0.73 6.59 -10.45
CA ASN A 130 -1.30 7.42 -9.38
C ASN A 130 -0.96 8.91 -9.53
N ARG A 131 -0.47 9.37 -10.68
CA ARG A 131 -0.24 10.80 -10.90
C ARG A 131 -1.56 11.55 -10.94
N GLN A 132 -1.64 12.64 -10.19
CA GLN A 132 -2.79 13.51 -10.14
C GLN A 132 -2.37 14.95 -10.42
N TYR A 133 -3.14 15.63 -11.25
CA TYR A 133 -3.14 17.09 -11.33
C TYR A 133 -4.46 17.59 -10.75
N ALA A 134 -4.39 18.32 -9.65
CA ALA A 134 -5.56 18.91 -9.01
C ALA A 134 -5.17 20.26 -8.39
N ASN A 135 -6.07 21.23 -8.44
CA ASN A 135 -5.86 22.50 -7.77
C ASN A 135 -6.12 22.38 -6.26
N PHE A 136 -5.62 23.34 -5.48
CA PHE A 136 -5.72 23.32 -4.03
C PHE A 136 -7.17 23.18 -3.52
N ARG A 137 -8.13 23.84 -4.16
CA ARG A 137 -9.54 23.80 -3.76
C ARG A 137 -10.14 22.41 -3.95
N GLU A 138 -9.83 21.73 -5.04
CA GLU A 138 -10.25 20.34 -5.29
C GLU A 138 -9.68 19.39 -4.26
N ILE A 139 -8.38 19.51 -3.95
CA ILE A 139 -7.75 18.70 -2.90
C ILE A 139 -8.40 18.97 -1.54
N LEU A 140 -8.68 20.21 -1.19
CA LEU A 140 -9.32 20.57 0.08
C LEU A 140 -10.72 19.95 0.20
N VAL A 141 -11.54 20.03 -0.86
CA VAL A 141 -12.86 19.40 -0.88
C VAL A 141 -12.73 17.89 -0.73
N GLN A 142 -11.81 17.25 -1.45
CA GLN A 142 -11.55 15.82 -1.36
C GLN A 142 -11.18 15.40 0.07
N VAL A 143 -10.26 16.10 0.70
CA VAL A 143 -9.80 15.81 2.07
C VAL A 143 -10.94 15.90 3.10
N LEU A 144 -11.88 16.79 2.91
CA LEU A 144 -12.98 17.01 3.86
C LEU A 144 -14.16 16.06 3.67
N THR A 145 -14.36 15.52 2.46
CA THR A 145 -15.60 14.82 2.11
C THR A 145 -15.41 13.40 1.59
N ASN A 146 -14.19 13.02 1.21
CA ASN A 146 -13.92 11.76 0.54
C ASN A 146 -13.02 10.86 1.44
N PRO A 147 -13.35 9.57 1.62
CA PRO A 147 -12.46 8.63 2.30
C PRO A 147 -11.14 8.41 1.57
N HIS A 148 -11.12 8.66 0.25
CA HIS A 148 -9.90 8.58 -0.54
C HIS A 148 -9.13 9.90 -0.46
N LEU A 149 -7.95 9.87 0.11
CA LEU A 149 -7.03 11.01 0.15
C LEU A 149 -6.50 11.34 -1.26
N ASN A 150 -5.82 12.48 -1.40
CA ASN A 150 -5.19 12.83 -2.66
C ASN A 150 -4.12 11.78 -3.06
N LEU A 151 -3.91 11.61 -4.37
CA LEU A 151 -3.05 10.54 -4.88
C LEU A 151 -1.57 10.70 -4.49
N LYS A 152 -1.09 11.90 -4.17
CA LYS A 152 0.26 12.09 -3.61
C LYS A 152 0.43 11.33 -2.29
N ILE A 153 -0.53 11.45 -1.38
CA ILE A 153 -0.52 10.76 -0.08
C ILE A 153 -0.74 9.27 -0.29
N ARG A 154 -1.74 8.89 -1.09
CA ARG A 154 -2.07 7.49 -1.39
C ARG A 154 -0.94 6.74 -2.11
N THR A 155 -0.07 7.44 -2.82
CA THR A 155 1.11 6.83 -3.46
C THR A 155 2.27 6.68 -2.49
N ASN A 156 2.61 7.77 -1.80
CA ASN A 156 3.85 7.82 -1.04
C ASN A 156 3.77 7.08 0.31
N VAL A 157 2.65 7.22 1.04
CA VAL A 157 2.57 6.65 2.39
C VAL A 157 2.55 5.12 2.40
N PRO A 158 1.84 4.41 1.51
CA PRO A 158 1.97 2.95 1.41
C PRO A 158 3.40 2.49 1.13
N LEU A 159 4.14 3.20 0.27
CA LEU A 159 5.54 2.90 -0.03
C LEU A 159 6.45 3.12 1.18
N MET A 160 6.20 4.15 2.00
CA MET A 160 6.91 4.36 3.27
C MET A 160 6.72 3.19 4.25
N GLN A 161 5.59 2.49 4.20
CA GLN A 161 5.34 1.29 5.02
C GLN A 161 6.11 0.07 4.52
N SER A 162 6.47 0.03 3.24
CA SER A 162 7.18 -1.10 2.65
C SER A 162 8.66 -1.12 3.03
N LYS A 163 9.07 -2.21 3.69
CA LYS A 163 10.50 -2.46 3.93
C LYS A 163 11.23 -2.73 2.62
N THR A 164 10.61 -3.51 1.71
CA THR A 164 11.19 -3.84 0.40
C THR A 164 11.47 -2.58 -0.42
N PHE A 165 10.52 -1.65 -0.45
CA PHE A 165 10.71 -0.35 -1.11
C PHE A 165 11.91 0.41 -0.53
N ARG A 166 11.98 0.54 0.80
CA ARG A 166 13.09 1.24 1.45
C ARG A 166 14.44 0.61 1.16
N ASP A 167 14.53 -0.72 1.22
CA ASP A 167 15.78 -1.45 0.97
C ASP A 167 16.25 -1.23 -0.47
N ILE A 168 15.36 -1.39 -1.46
CA ILE A 168 15.68 -1.25 -2.90
C ILE A 168 16.04 0.20 -3.25
N MET A 169 15.31 1.17 -2.69
CA MET A 169 15.55 2.59 -2.94
C MET A 169 16.70 3.17 -2.10
N GLY A 170 17.33 2.37 -1.24
CA GLY A 170 18.40 2.82 -0.36
C GLY A 170 17.99 3.85 0.68
N ILE A 171 16.69 3.88 1.06
CA ILE A 171 16.13 4.87 1.98
C ILE A 171 16.58 4.56 3.41
N LYS A 172 17.11 5.58 4.07
CA LYS A 172 17.67 5.49 5.44
C LYS A 172 16.86 6.34 6.41
N LYS A 173 17.03 6.03 7.70
CA LYS A 173 16.42 6.83 8.77
C LYS A 173 16.83 8.30 8.64
N GLY A 174 15.84 9.18 8.57
CA GLY A 174 16.02 10.61 8.35
C GLY A 174 15.65 11.08 6.95
N ASP A 175 15.53 10.19 5.98
CA ASP A 175 15.04 10.52 4.65
C ASP A 175 13.53 10.79 4.66
N LYS A 176 13.05 11.60 3.72
CA LYS A 176 11.62 11.98 3.65
C LYS A 176 10.67 10.80 3.46
N MET A 177 11.16 9.72 2.86
CA MET A 177 10.39 8.51 2.54
C MET A 177 10.65 7.35 3.53
N TYR A 178 11.29 7.62 4.67
CA TYR A 178 11.56 6.62 5.71
C TYR A 178 10.36 6.40 6.61
#